data_c1af7011a667a63584b6fdc5b5c1e914
#
_entry.id   c1af7011a667a63584b6fdc5b5c1e914
#
_cell.length_a   1.000
_cell.length_b   1.000
_cell.length_c   1.000
_cell.angle_alpha   90.00
_cell.angle_beta   90.00
_cell.angle_gamma   90.00
#
_symmetry.space_group_name_H-M   'P 1'
#
loop_
_entity.id
_entity.type
_entity.pdbx_description
1 polymer ?
#
loop_
_entity_poly.entity_id
_entity_poly.type
_entity_poly.pdbx_seq_one_letter_code
_entity_poly.pdbx_strand_id
1 'polypeptide(L)'
;MDRYSRNMEMLTLEENISLRSKKIAVIGCGGLGGYILEMLARLGVGTLAVADGDVFEESNLNRQLSSDTGVIGKNKALQAKIRISTINPDTEVIAFDRNLTAENAREILSGCDIAMDALDGVGSRLVLQQACEDMEIPMVHGAISGWYGQVST
;
A
#
# COMPACT_ATOMS: atom_id res chain seq x y z
N MET A 1 14.50 -3.13 18.22
CA MET A 1 14.35 -4.59 18.01
C MET A 1 13.10 -5.15 18.67
N ASP A 2 12.65 -4.64 19.81
CA ASP A 2 11.48 -5.19 20.53
C ASP A 2 10.18 -5.18 19.72
N ARG A 3 9.98 -4.18 18.87
CA ARG A 3 8.81 -4.05 17.98
C ARG A 3 8.62 -5.25 17.06
N TYR A 4 9.71 -5.87 16.62
CA TYR A 4 9.71 -6.97 15.65
C TYR A 4 10.01 -8.33 16.30
N SER A 5 10.03 -8.42 17.64
CA SER A 5 10.38 -9.67 18.34
C SER A 5 9.48 -10.83 17.96
N ARG A 6 8.20 -10.58 17.68
CA ARG A 6 7.24 -11.61 17.27
C ARG A 6 7.38 -12.05 15.81
N ASN A 7 8.07 -11.27 14.97
CA ASN A 7 8.41 -11.70 13.62
C ASN A 7 9.47 -12.83 13.64
N MET A 8 10.31 -12.88 14.69
CA MET A 8 11.42 -13.81 14.80
C MET A 8 11.02 -15.30 14.91
N GLU A 9 9.75 -15.57 15.13
CA GLU A 9 9.22 -16.94 15.07
C GLU A 9 9.08 -17.45 13.62
N MET A 10 8.96 -16.53 12.65
CA MET A 10 8.70 -16.82 11.22
C MET A 10 9.85 -16.35 10.32
N LEU A 11 10.56 -15.30 10.72
CA LEU A 11 11.62 -14.67 9.95
C LEU A 11 12.93 -14.71 10.73
N THR A 12 14.03 -14.94 10.04
CA THR A 12 15.36 -14.77 10.60
C THR A 12 15.67 -13.30 10.88
N LEU A 13 16.70 -13.04 11.66
CA LEU A 13 17.18 -11.68 11.92
C LEU A 13 17.58 -10.97 10.61
N GLU A 14 18.23 -11.69 9.70
CA GLU A 14 18.68 -11.17 8.41
C GLU A 14 17.49 -10.78 7.51
N GLU A 15 16.44 -11.62 7.48
CA GLU A 15 15.21 -11.32 6.76
C GLU A 15 14.50 -10.10 7.34
N ASN A 16 14.39 -9.98 8.66
CA ASN A 16 13.84 -8.78 9.31
C ASN A 16 14.64 -7.51 8.99
N ILE A 17 15.96 -7.60 8.93
CA ILE A 17 16.83 -6.48 8.55
C ILE A 17 16.62 -6.14 7.06
N SER A 18 16.52 -7.15 6.20
CA SER A 18 16.29 -6.99 4.76
C SER A 18 15.00 -6.23 4.46
N LEU A 19 13.91 -6.48 5.21
CA LEU A 19 12.65 -5.76 5.05
C LEU A 19 12.80 -4.23 5.16
N ARG A 20 13.71 -3.75 5.99
CA ARG A 20 13.97 -2.32 6.17
C ARG A 20 14.57 -1.63 4.95
N SER A 21 15.21 -2.39 4.08
CA SER A 21 15.76 -1.88 2.82
C SER A 21 14.76 -1.93 1.66
N LYS A 22 13.59 -2.55 1.88
CA LYS A 22 12.58 -2.74 0.83
C LYS A 22 11.71 -1.50 0.66
N LYS A 23 11.40 -1.22 -0.61
CA LYS A 23 10.43 -0.21 -1.02
C LYS A 23 9.27 -0.88 -1.75
N ILE A 24 8.06 -0.72 -1.22
CA ILE A 24 6.85 -1.36 -1.77
C ILE A 24 5.87 -0.28 -2.21
N ALA A 25 5.40 -0.38 -3.45
CA ALA A 25 4.29 0.44 -3.93
C ALA A 25 2.95 -0.17 -3.50
N VAL A 26 2.03 0.63 -2.98
CA VAL A 26 0.64 0.24 -2.74
C VAL A 26 -0.26 1.22 -3.46
N ILE A 27 -0.93 0.72 -4.49
CA ILE A 27 -1.77 1.52 -5.36
C ILE A 27 -3.23 1.28 -5.01
N GLY A 28 -3.87 2.32 -4.46
CA GLY A 28 -5.19 2.28 -3.83
C GLY A 28 -5.10 2.14 -2.31
N CYS A 29 -5.78 3.03 -1.58
CA CYS A 29 -5.81 3.07 -0.11
C CYS A 29 -7.22 2.78 0.46
N GLY A 30 -8.04 2.09 -0.31
CA GLY A 30 -9.39 1.72 0.06
C GLY A 30 -9.50 0.53 1.01
N GLY A 31 -10.51 -0.31 0.80
CA GLY A 31 -10.81 -1.46 1.66
C GLY A 31 -9.68 -2.49 1.74
N LEU A 32 -8.99 -2.77 0.64
CA LEU A 32 -7.87 -3.70 0.62
C LEU A 32 -6.54 -3.00 0.95
N GLY A 33 -6.26 -1.87 0.28
CA GLY A 33 -4.98 -1.16 0.42
C GLY A 33 -4.70 -0.66 1.82
N GLY A 34 -5.72 -0.19 2.55
CA GLY A 34 -5.55 0.23 3.95
C GLY A 34 -5.02 -0.87 4.86
N TYR A 35 -5.51 -2.10 4.71
CA TYR A 35 -5.01 -3.26 5.45
C TYR A 35 -3.61 -3.66 5.01
N ILE A 36 -3.32 -3.68 3.70
CA ILE A 36 -1.99 -3.98 3.17
C ILE A 36 -0.96 -3.00 3.74
N LEU A 37 -1.23 -1.71 3.70
CA LEU A 37 -0.36 -0.66 4.22
C LEU A 37 -0.07 -0.83 5.71
N GLU A 38 -1.09 -1.10 6.51
CA GLU A 38 -0.92 -1.31 7.94
C GLU A 38 -0.10 -2.58 8.24
N MET A 39 -0.35 -3.67 7.52
CA MET A 39 0.41 -4.91 7.69
C MET A 39 1.88 -4.74 7.30
N LEU A 40 2.17 -4.10 6.17
CA LEU A 40 3.55 -3.85 5.72
C LEU A 40 4.32 -2.95 6.69
N ALA A 41 3.67 -1.90 7.22
CA ALA A 41 4.28 -1.03 8.22
C ALA A 41 4.57 -1.79 9.53
N ARG A 42 3.66 -2.63 10.00
CA ARG A 42 3.85 -3.46 11.20
C ARG A 42 4.92 -4.53 11.00
N LEU A 43 5.03 -5.08 9.81
CA LEU A 43 6.07 -6.04 9.45
C LEU A 43 7.47 -5.40 9.42
N GLY A 44 7.57 -4.10 9.20
CA GLY A 44 8.84 -3.36 9.22
C GLY A 44 9.45 -3.09 7.85
N VAL A 45 8.61 -3.00 6.82
CA VAL A 45 9.05 -2.52 5.50
C VAL A 45 9.58 -1.09 5.61
N GLY A 46 10.73 -0.82 4.99
CA GLY A 46 11.42 0.47 5.15
C GLY A 46 10.73 1.63 4.46
N THR A 47 10.26 1.44 3.23
CA THR A 47 9.61 2.52 2.45
C THR A 47 8.32 2.03 1.79
N LEU A 48 7.27 2.82 1.88
CA LEU A 48 6.00 2.61 1.20
C LEU A 48 5.71 3.78 0.25
N ALA A 49 5.62 3.50 -1.06
CA ALA A 49 5.14 4.44 -2.07
C ALA A 49 3.62 4.23 -2.20
N VAL A 50 2.83 5.24 -1.87
CA VAL A 50 1.38 5.10 -1.69
C VAL A 50 0.66 6.07 -2.62
N ALA A 51 -0.22 5.59 -3.48
CA ALA A 51 -0.96 6.44 -4.42
C ALA A 51 -2.48 6.20 -4.33
N ASP A 52 -3.21 7.28 -4.11
CA ASP A 52 -4.68 7.31 -4.13
C ASP A 52 -5.17 8.76 -4.28
N GLY A 53 -5.94 9.05 -5.32
CA GLY A 53 -6.49 10.38 -5.58
C GLY A 53 -7.78 10.68 -4.84
N ASP A 54 -8.42 9.68 -4.23
CA ASP A 54 -9.72 9.83 -3.58
C ASP A 54 -9.62 10.46 -2.19
N VAL A 55 -10.76 10.93 -1.73
CA VAL A 55 -10.99 11.36 -0.34
C VAL A 55 -11.84 10.32 0.40
N PHE A 56 -11.76 10.33 1.73
CA PHE A 56 -12.66 9.53 2.54
C PHE A 56 -14.08 10.09 2.52
N GLU A 57 -15.05 9.18 2.40
CA GLU A 57 -16.48 9.44 2.45
C GLU A 57 -17.15 8.64 3.56
N GLU A 58 -18.34 9.02 4.00
CA GLU A 58 -19.11 8.27 5.01
C GLU A 58 -19.36 6.81 4.60
N SER A 59 -19.57 6.56 3.31
CA SER A 59 -19.74 5.23 2.74
C SER A 59 -18.52 4.31 2.91
N ASN A 60 -17.35 4.86 3.24
CA ASN A 60 -16.11 4.10 3.45
C ASN A 60 -15.95 3.58 4.89
N LEU A 61 -16.66 4.18 5.85
CA LEU A 61 -16.50 3.88 7.29
C LEU A 61 -16.77 2.41 7.66
N ASN A 62 -17.55 1.71 6.86
CA ASN A 62 -17.92 0.32 7.13
C ASN A 62 -16.81 -0.71 6.85
N ARG A 63 -15.76 -0.35 6.04
CA ARG A 63 -14.76 -1.34 5.57
C ARG A 63 -13.35 -0.80 5.37
N GLN A 64 -13.14 0.50 5.30
CA GLN A 64 -11.80 1.06 5.06
C GLN A 64 -11.11 1.34 6.39
N LEU A 65 -10.03 0.62 6.68
CA LEU A 65 -9.35 0.62 7.97
C LEU A 65 -8.91 2.02 8.44
N SER A 66 -8.47 2.86 7.50
CA SER A 66 -7.96 4.20 7.81
C SER A 66 -9.06 5.27 7.87
N SER A 67 -10.34 4.87 7.71
CA SER A 67 -11.46 5.81 7.78
C SER A 67 -12.00 5.94 9.21
N ASP A 68 -12.27 7.17 9.60
CA ASP A 68 -13.03 7.53 10.79
C ASP A 68 -13.76 8.86 10.53
N THR A 69 -14.60 9.30 11.45
CA THR A 69 -15.38 10.54 11.30
C THR A 69 -14.52 11.80 11.19
N GLY A 70 -13.28 11.76 11.69
CA GLY A 70 -12.35 12.89 11.67
C GLY A 70 -11.57 13.04 10.35
N VAL A 71 -11.62 12.03 9.46
CA VAL A 71 -10.88 12.06 8.19
C VAL A 71 -11.79 12.19 6.95
N ILE A 72 -13.10 12.27 7.13
CA ILE A 72 -14.02 12.51 6.03
C ILE A 72 -13.62 13.78 5.25
N GLY A 73 -13.60 13.67 3.90
CA GLY A 73 -13.14 14.73 2.99
C GLY A 73 -11.63 14.86 2.85
N LYS A 74 -10.81 14.09 3.61
CA LYS A 74 -9.36 14.11 3.49
C LYS A 74 -8.85 13.05 2.51
N ASN A 75 -7.77 13.36 1.77
CA ASN A 75 -7.18 12.43 0.81
C ASN A 75 -6.68 11.16 1.48
N LYS A 76 -6.96 10.00 0.87
CA LYS A 76 -6.66 8.67 1.43
C LYS A 76 -5.16 8.40 1.55
N ALA A 77 -4.35 8.74 0.55
CA ALA A 77 -2.91 8.51 0.59
C ALA A 77 -2.22 9.37 1.66
N LEU A 78 -2.62 10.62 1.82
CA LEU A 78 -2.09 11.50 2.87
C LEU A 78 -2.50 11.02 4.27
N GLN A 79 -3.72 10.51 4.45
CA GLN A 79 -4.15 9.94 5.73
C GLN A 79 -3.44 8.62 6.03
N ALA A 80 -3.17 7.78 5.01
CA ALA A 80 -2.35 6.58 5.17
C ALA A 80 -0.95 6.92 5.71
N LYS A 81 -0.30 7.97 5.18
CA LYS A 81 0.99 8.46 5.69
C LYS A 81 0.92 8.83 7.17
N ILE A 82 -0.10 9.60 7.59
CA ILE A 82 -0.31 9.98 8.98
C ILE A 82 -0.54 8.73 9.85
N ARG A 83 -1.39 7.81 9.40
CA ARG A 83 -1.69 6.56 10.12
C ARG A 83 -0.43 5.73 10.33
N ILE A 84 0.37 5.52 9.29
CA ILE A 84 1.58 4.71 9.35
C ILE A 84 2.61 5.33 10.29
N SER A 85 2.78 6.65 10.30
CA SER A 85 3.70 7.32 11.21
C SER A 85 3.38 7.08 12.70
N THR A 86 2.12 6.85 13.05
CA THR A 86 1.70 6.49 14.42
C THR A 86 1.94 5.01 14.75
N ILE A 87 1.99 4.13 13.74
CA ILE A 87 2.21 2.70 13.92
C ILE A 87 3.70 2.39 13.93
N ASN A 88 4.40 2.87 12.93
CA ASN A 88 5.83 2.63 12.73
C ASN A 88 6.53 3.87 12.17
N PRO A 89 7.09 4.74 13.02
CA PRO A 89 7.79 5.94 12.57
C PRO A 89 9.09 5.63 11.79
N ASP A 90 9.59 4.39 11.83
CA ASP A 90 10.78 3.98 11.08
C ASP A 90 10.44 3.65 9.61
N THR A 91 9.16 3.49 9.27
CA THR A 91 8.70 3.30 7.88
C THR A 91 8.50 4.66 7.21
N GLU A 92 9.27 4.93 6.18
CA GLU A 92 9.07 6.11 5.33
C GLU A 92 7.84 5.94 4.44
N VAL A 93 6.98 6.96 4.35
CA VAL A 93 5.83 6.96 3.44
C VAL A 93 5.94 8.10 2.44
N ILE A 94 6.06 7.74 1.16
CA ILE A 94 6.01 8.67 0.03
C ILE A 94 4.57 8.62 -0.50
N ALA A 95 3.77 9.63 -0.15
CA ALA A 95 2.36 9.68 -0.51
C ALA A 95 2.13 10.54 -1.75
N PHE A 96 1.41 9.97 -2.71
CA PHE A 96 0.95 10.64 -3.93
C PHE A 96 -0.58 10.78 -3.83
N ASP A 97 -1.06 12.00 -3.67
CA ASP A 97 -2.47 12.38 -3.52
C ASP A 97 -3.20 12.47 -4.87
N ARG A 98 -2.89 11.54 -5.75
CA ARG A 98 -3.40 11.47 -7.12
C ARG A 98 -3.54 10.01 -7.57
N ASN A 99 -4.43 9.79 -8.54
CA ASN A 99 -4.60 8.47 -9.13
C ASN A 99 -3.41 8.10 -10.02
N LEU A 100 -3.14 6.80 -10.09
CA LEU A 100 -2.15 6.26 -11.02
C LEU A 100 -2.65 6.44 -12.45
N THR A 101 -1.78 6.96 -13.31
CA THR A 101 -1.97 7.07 -14.76
C THR A 101 -0.72 6.60 -15.49
N ALA A 102 -0.82 6.39 -16.81
CA ALA A 102 0.34 5.98 -17.61
C ALA A 102 1.50 7.01 -17.54
N GLU A 103 1.16 8.31 -17.41
CA GLU A 103 2.14 9.39 -17.38
C GLU A 103 2.90 9.46 -16.05
N ASN A 104 2.25 9.12 -14.92
CA ASN A 104 2.86 9.24 -13.59
C ASN A 104 3.32 7.90 -13.00
N ALA A 105 2.99 6.77 -13.62
CA ALA A 105 3.30 5.46 -13.08
C ALA A 105 4.79 5.25 -12.84
N ARG A 106 5.65 5.68 -13.77
CA ARG A 106 7.11 5.57 -13.61
C ARG A 106 7.65 6.35 -12.41
N GLU A 107 7.08 7.52 -12.10
CA GLU A 107 7.44 8.30 -10.91
C GLU A 107 7.04 7.57 -9.64
N ILE A 108 5.77 7.10 -9.56
CA ILE A 108 5.22 6.45 -8.38
C ILE A 108 5.94 5.13 -8.07
N LEU A 109 6.23 4.34 -9.11
CA LEU A 109 6.88 3.02 -8.99
C LEU A 109 8.41 3.07 -8.92
N SER A 110 9.02 4.25 -9.08
CA SER A 110 10.48 4.38 -9.14
C SER A 110 11.17 3.76 -7.93
N GLY A 111 12.07 2.80 -8.18
CA GLY A 111 12.86 2.12 -7.16
C GLY A 111 12.06 1.21 -6.23
N CYS A 112 10.83 0.84 -6.58
CA CYS A 112 10.06 -0.13 -5.82
C CYS A 112 10.51 -1.57 -6.14
N ASP A 113 10.61 -2.41 -5.11
CA ASP A 113 10.92 -3.83 -5.23
C ASP A 113 9.69 -4.65 -5.64
N ILE A 114 8.48 -4.23 -5.23
CA ILE A 114 7.20 -4.89 -5.50
C ILE A 114 6.11 -3.82 -5.58
N ALA A 115 5.09 -4.08 -6.41
CA ALA A 115 3.85 -3.30 -6.45
C ALA A 115 2.66 -4.13 -5.97
N MET A 116 1.85 -3.55 -5.09
CA MET A 116 0.60 -4.13 -4.59
C MET A 116 -0.58 -3.44 -5.29
N ASP A 117 -1.33 -4.21 -6.07
CA ASP A 117 -2.56 -3.75 -6.70
C ASP A 117 -3.73 -3.90 -5.73
N ALA A 118 -4.19 -2.78 -5.19
CA ALA A 118 -5.37 -2.66 -4.35
C ALA A 118 -6.45 -1.77 -4.99
N LEU A 119 -6.40 -1.63 -6.31
CA LEU A 119 -7.36 -0.84 -7.10
C LEU A 119 -8.69 -1.61 -7.27
N ASP A 120 -9.77 -0.89 -7.52
CA ASP A 120 -11.09 -1.45 -7.81
C ASP A 120 -11.47 -1.38 -9.30
N GLY A 121 -10.88 -0.44 -10.06
CA GLY A 121 -11.16 -0.23 -11.47
C GLY A 121 -10.28 -1.06 -12.41
N VAL A 122 -10.88 -1.80 -13.34
CA VAL A 122 -10.13 -2.62 -14.34
C VAL A 122 -9.17 -1.77 -15.18
N GLY A 123 -9.58 -0.57 -15.60
CA GLY A 123 -8.71 0.32 -16.39
C GLY A 123 -7.43 0.71 -15.67
N SER A 124 -7.55 1.11 -14.40
CA SER A 124 -6.39 1.48 -13.57
C SER A 124 -5.47 0.29 -13.29
N ARG A 125 -6.04 -0.92 -13.12
CA ARG A 125 -5.27 -2.16 -12.95
C ARG A 125 -4.42 -2.48 -14.19
N LEU A 126 -4.98 -2.33 -15.38
CA LEU A 126 -4.24 -2.54 -16.63
C LEU A 126 -3.10 -1.53 -16.78
N VAL A 127 -3.31 -0.27 -16.39
CA VAL A 127 -2.23 0.73 -16.37
C VAL A 127 -1.11 0.34 -15.42
N LEU A 128 -1.47 -0.11 -14.21
CA LEU A 128 -0.47 -0.56 -13.22
C LEU A 128 0.29 -1.78 -13.72
N GLN A 129 -0.43 -2.77 -14.26
CA GLN A 129 0.17 -3.99 -14.82
C GLN A 129 1.18 -3.65 -15.91
N GLN A 130 0.81 -2.83 -16.89
CA GLN A 130 1.70 -2.43 -17.98
C GLN A 130 2.94 -1.70 -17.47
N ALA A 131 2.76 -0.79 -16.51
CA ALA A 131 3.88 -0.06 -15.90
C ALA A 131 4.83 -0.98 -15.13
N CYS A 132 4.31 -1.96 -14.40
CA CYS A 132 5.11 -2.96 -13.69
C CYS A 132 5.89 -3.85 -14.67
N GLU A 133 5.25 -4.28 -15.77
CA GLU A 133 5.91 -5.05 -16.83
C GLU A 133 7.05 -4.24 -17.49
N ASP A 134 6.78 -2.98 -17.89
CA ASP A 134 7.77 -2.09 -18.50
C ASP A 134 8.96 -1.76 -17.57
N MET A 135 8.78 -1.84 -16.28
CA MET A 135 9.78 -1.52 -15.26
C MET A 135 10.37 -2.77 -14.60
N GLU A 136 9.97 -3.96 -15.02
CA GLU A 136 10.38 -5.25 -14.44
C GLU A 136 10.13 -5.35 -12.93
N ILE A 137 9.02 -4.77 -12.44
CA ILE A 137 8.62 -4.78 -11.04
C ILE A 137 7.60 -5.90 -10.83
N PRO A 138 7.85 -6.88 -9.95
CA PRO A 138 6.86 -7.88 -9.57
C PRO A 138 5.59 -7.22 -9.02
N MET A 139 4.42 -7.71 -9.43
CA MET A 139 3.14 -7.19 -8.96
C MET A 139 2.35 -8.29 -8.25
N VAL A 140 1.77 -7.94 -7.10
CA VAL A 140 0.78 -8.77 -6.40
C VAL A 140 -0.59 -8.13 -6.58
N HIS A 141 -1.47 -8.85 -7.26
CA HIS A 141 -2.86 -8.44 -7.50
C HIS A 141 -3.78 -8.97 -6.42
N GLY A 142 -4.61 -8.11 -5.84
CA GLY A 142 -5.69 -8.47 -4.92
C GLY A 142 -7.04 -8.00 -5.44
N ALA A 143 -8.05 -8.85 -5.31
CA ALA A 143 -9.44 -8.50 -5.64
C ALA A 143 -10.41 -9.16 -4.66
N ILE A 144 -11.52 -8.46 -4.36
CA ILE A 144 -12.59 -8.96 -3.53
C ILE A 144 -13.92 -8.70 -4.24
N SER A 145 -14.77 -9.72 -4.27
CA SER A 145 -16.14 -9.60 -4.78
C SER A 145 -17.08 -10.44 -3.91
N GLY A 146 -17.94 -9.76 -3.15
CA GLY A 146 -18.83 -10.41 -2.17
C GLY A 146 -18.03 -11.19 -1.13
N TRP A 147 -18.22 -12.50 -1.08
CA TRP A 147 -17.54 -13.43 -0.17
C TRP A 147 -16.29 -14.09 -0.77
N TYR A 148 -15.90 -13.71 -1.97
CA TYR A 148 -14.76 -14.29 -2.66
C TYR A 148 -13.60 -13.29 -2.71
N GLY A 149 -12.40 -13.80 -2.50
CA GLY A 149 -11.15 -13.07 -2.68
C GLY A 149 -10.23 -13.80 -3.66
N GLN A 150 -9.45 -13.03 -4.39
CA GLN A 150 -8.41 -13.54 -5.29
C GLN A 150 -7.11 -12.83 -4.98
N VAL A 151 -6.02 -13.58 -4.99
CA VAL A 151 -4.65 -13.08 -4.97
C VAL A 151 -3.88 -13.79 -6.08
N SER A 152 -3.12 -13.04 -6.84
CA SER A 152 -2.23 -13.58 -7.89
C SER A 152 -0.98 -12.71 -8.06
N THR A 153 0.04 -13.29 -8.64
CA THR A 153 1.32 -12.66 -9.00
C THR A 153 1.56 -12.83 -10.49
#